data_507a8a00b946ac061380033fb074739c
#
_entry.id   507a8a00b946ac061380033fb074739c
#
_cell.length_a   1.000
_cell.length_b   1.000
_cell.length_c   1.000
_cell.angle_alpha   90.00
_cell.angle_beta   90.00
_cell.angle_gamma   90.00
#
_symmetry.space_group_name_H-M   'P 1'
#
loop_
_entity.id
_entity.type
_entity.pdbx_description
1 polymer ?
#
loop_
_entity_poly.entity_id
_entity_poly.type
_entity_poly.pdbx_seq_one_letter_code
_entity_poly.pdbx_strand_id
1 'polypeptide(L)'
;QRQMCIRDSIKNVHYAVMTADGETPTWENPIPVPGAVNLSLEASGEITPFYADGVVYYKSSSNNGYEGDLEMARFIDKMLQDVWGYVLNATDKTIIENVGVEPKSFALLFQIDGDADNDLYCMYNCTGTRPGIVGATSTDTKEPQTQTSTISATSLENGNVFARTTSETPESVRTAWFTKVYTPTAG
;
A
#
# COMPACT_ATOMS: atom_id res chain seq x y z
N GLN A 1 21.21 2.43 -26.75
CA GLN A 1 20.95 3.47 -25.75
C GLN A 1 20.14 2.81 -24.65
N ARG A 2 20.72 2.60 -23.46
CA ARG A 2 19.93 2.21 -22.28
C ARG A 2 19.14 3.44 -21.88
N GLN A 3 17.86 3.40 -22.13
CA GLN A 3 16.92 4.36 -21.60
C GLN A 3 16.94 4.17 -20.07
N MET A 4 17.45 5.14 -19.36
CA MET A 4 17.47 5.15 -17.90
C MET A 4 16.02 5.34 -17.49
N CYS A 5 15.38 4.27 -16.97
CA CYS A 5 14.04 4.32 -16.45
C CYS A 5 14.06 5.19 -15.19
N ILE A 6 13.61 6.43 -15.33
CA ILE A 6 13.38 7.33 -14.20
C ILE A 6 11.97 6.99 -13.71
N ARG A 7 11.88 6.41 -12.52
CA ARG A 7 10.62 6.21 -11.81
C ARG A 7 10.20 7.56 -11.24
N ASP A 8 9.34 8.27 -11.94
CA ASP A 8 9.13 9.70 -11.69
C ASP A 8 7.88 10.02 -10.90
N SER A 9 6.82 9.21 -10.93
CA SER A 9 5.61 9.54 -10.20
C SER A 9 4.73 8.35 -9.85
N ILE A 10 4.13 8.43 -8.66
CA ILE A 10 3.05 7.53 -8.25
C ILE A 10 1.71 8.06 -8.77
N LYS A 11 0.87 7.19 -9.29
CA LYS A 11 -0.48 7.49 -9.78
C LYS A 11 -1.45 6.38 -9.42
N ASN A 12 -2.74 6.65 -9.63
CA ASN A 12 -3.81 5.67 -9.52
C ASN A 12 -3.78 4.88 -8.22
N VAL A 13 -3.55 5.57 -7.09
CA VAL A 13 -3.60 4.92 -5.78
C VAL A 13 -5.04 4.51 -5.46
N HIS A 14 -5.20 3.23 -5.11
CA HIS A 14 -6.46 2.64 -4.67
C HIS A 14 -6.22 1.82 -3.42
N TYR A 15 -7.24 1.68 -2.60
CA TYR A 15 -7.25 0.71 -1.50
C TYR A 15 -8.45 -0.21 -1.62
N ALA A 16 -8.32 -1.41 -1.11
CA ALA A 16 -9.41 -2.37 -1.02
C ALA A 16 -9.35 -3.04 0.35
N VAL A 17 -10.40 -2.87 1.16
CA VAL A 17 -10.46 -3.46 2.51
C VAL A 17 -10.45 -4.97 2.41
N MET A 18 -9.62 -5.62 3.21
CA MET A 18 -9.59 -7.07 3.30
C MET A 18 -10.81 -7.57 4.06
N THR A 19 -11.52 -8.51 3.47
CA THR A 19 -12.73 -9.13 4.07
C THR A 19 -12.44 -10.49 4.68
N ALA A 20 -11.46 -11.22 4.14
CA ALA A 20 -10.94 -12.45 4.72
C ALA A 20 -9.48 -12.65 4.32
N ASP A 21 -8.67 -13.10 5.29
CA ASP A 21 -7.35 -13.69 5.06
C ASP A 21 -7.48 -15.20 5.20
N GLY A 22 -6.68 -15.95 4.48
CA GLY A 22 -6.72 -17.40 4.48
C GLY A 22 -6.14 -17.96 3.19
N GLU A 23 -6.39 -19.23 2.92
CA GLU A 23 -5.95 -19.92 1.70
C GLU A 23 -6.46 -19.20 0.43
N THR A 24 -7.67 -18.63 0.50
CA THR A 24 -8.27 -17.81 -0.57
C THR A 24 -8.66 -16.44 -0.01
N PRO A 25 -7.72 -15.47 0.02
CA PRO A 25 -7.99 -14.16 0.55
C PRO A 25 -8.98 -13.38 -0.32
N THR A 26 -9.80 -12.55 0.32
CA THR A 26 -10.81 -11.74 -0.35
C THR A 26 -10.79 -10.28 0.10
N TRP A 27 -11.14 -9.39 -0.80
CA TRP A 27 -11.19 -7.95 -0.59
C TRP A 27 -12.48 -7.36 -1.15
N GLU A 28 -12.85 -6.21 -0.65
CA GLU A 28 -13.83 -5.34 -1.29
C GLU A 28 -13.29 -4.80 -2.64
N ASN A 29 -14.16 -4.17 -3.42
CA ASN A 29 -13.71 -3.54 -4.66
C ASN A 29 -12.76 -2.37 -4.36
N PRO A 30 -11.67 -2.21 -5.14
CA PRO A 30 -10.75 -1.10 -4.99
C PRO A 30 -11.43 0.27 -5.11
N ILE A 31 -11.11 1.17 -4.20
CA ILE A 31 -11.61 2.54 -4.13
C ILE A 31 -10.46 3.49 -4.42
N PRO A 32 -10.60 4.43 -5.39
CA PRO A 32 -9.55 5.37 -5.72
C PRO A 32 -9.31 6.39 -4.60
N VAL A 33 -8.02 6.68 -4.34
CA VAL A 33 -7.58 7.75 -3.43
C VAL A 33 -6.78 8.77 -4.23
N PRO A 34 -7.40 9.85 -4.70
CA PRO A 34 -6.71 10.88 -5.47
C PRO A 34 -5.79 11.71 -4.56
N GLY A 35 -4.74 12.27 -5.15
CA GLY A 35 -3.82 13.17 -4.46
C GLY A 35 -2.60 12.47 -3.86
N ALA A 36 -2.12 11.39 -4.47
CA ALA A 36 -0.85 10.79 -4.09
C ALA A 36 0.31 11.74 -4.37
N VAL A 37 1.18 11.88 -3.38
CA VAL A 37 2.37 12.75 -3.43
C VAL A 37 3.62 11.89 -3.48
N ASN A 38 3.76 10.96 -2.54
CA ASN A 38 4.92 10.07 -2.46
C ASN A 38 4.54 8.73 -1.85
N LEU A 39 5.25 7.69 -2.26
CA LEU A 39 5.22 6.37 -1.64
C LEU A 39 6.65 5.85 -1.57
N SER A 40 7.10 5.56 -0.37
CA SER A 40 8.39 4.94 -0.13
C SER A 40 8.18 3.65 0.66
N LEU A 41 8.41 2.51 0.05
CA LEU A 41 8.30 1.20 0.68
C LEU A 41 9.66 0.50 0.61
N GLU A 42 10.23 0.22 1.76
CA GLU A 42 11.50 -0.50 1.88
C GLU A 42 11.24 -1.96 2.27
N ALA A 43 12.01 -2.87 1.68
CA ALA A 43 11.92 -4.28 2.03
C ALA A 43 12.38 -4.50 3.47
N SER A 44 11.54 -5.16 4.27
CA SER A 44 11.84 -5.53 5.65
C SER A 44 12.21 -7.01 5.71
N GLY A 45 13.34 -7.31 6.34
CA GLY A 45 13.83 -8.67 6.51
C GLY A 45 15.27 -8.70 7.00
N GLU A 46 15.66 -9.81 7.58
CA GLU A 46 16.99 -9.99 8.17
C GLU A 46 17.65 -11.26 7.63
N ILE A 47 18.96 -11.18 7.42
CA ILE A 47 19.79 -12.33 7.12
C ILE A 47 20.55 -12.71 8.39
N THR A 48 20.18 -13.82 9.01
CA THR A 48 20.82 -14.30 10.23
C THR A 48 21.78 -15.44 9.89
N PRO A 49 23.11 -15.23 10.02
CA PRO A 49 24.08 -16.29 9.86
C PRO A 49 24.12 -17.20 11.10
N PHE A 50 24.11 -18.51 10.88
CA PHE A 50 24.40 -19.49 11.91
C PHE A 50 25.83 -19.96 11.76
N TYR A 51 26.60 -19.90 12.84
CA TYR A 51 27.99 -20.30 12.87
C TYR A 51 28.13 -21.68 13.53
N ALA A 52 28.90 -22.56 12.90
CA ALA A 52 29.37 -23.84 13.47
C ALA A 52 30.86 -24.01 13.12
N ASP A 53 31.64 -24.51 14.06
CA ASP A 53 33.08 -24.73 13.90
C ASP A 53 33.89 -23.50 13.44
N GLY A 54 33.44 -22.29 13.85
CA GLY A 54 34.08 -21.01 13.51
C GLY A 54 33.82 -20.48 12.09
N VAL A 55 32.97 -21.17 11.33
CA VAL A 55 32.57 -20.75 9.98
C VAL A 55 31.07 -20.56 9.86
N VAL A 56 30.61 -19.74 8.89
CA VAL A 56 29.19 -19.63 8.59
C VAL A 56 28.70 -20.93 7.98
N TYR A 57 27.95 -21.71 8.75
CA TYR A 57 27.45 -23.01 8.33
C TYR A 57 26.13 -22.88 7.56
N TYR A 58 25.26 -21.95 7.96
CA TYR A 58 23.95 -21.71 7.35
C TYR A 58 23.58 -20.24 7.44
N LYS A 59 22.87 -19.73 6.43
CA LYS A 59 22.26 -18.39 6.44
C LYS A 59 20.75 -18.54 6.31
N SER A 60 20.01 -18.04 7.28
CA SER A 60 18.57 -17.90 7.18
C SER A 60 18.24 -16.47 6.72
N SER A 61 17.36 -16.34 5.75
CA SER A 61 16.79 -15.03 5.38
C SER A 61 15.31 -15.02 5.71
N SER A 62 14.85 -13.97 6.41
CA SER A 62 13.43 -13.71 6.62
C SER A 62 12.95 -12.65 5.63
N ASN A 63 11.74 -12.82 5.11
CA ASN A 63 11.03 -11.80 4.36
C ASN A 63 9.85 -11.33 5.23
N ASN A 64 9.98 -10.16 5.84
CA ASN A 64 8.96 -9.59 6.72
C ASN A 64 8.03 -8.62 5.97
N GLY A 65 8.11 -8.61 4.63
CA GLY A 65 7.34 -7.74 3.78
C GLY A 65 8.00 -6.40 3.51
N TYR A 66 7.21 -5.33 3.54
CA TYR A 66 7.66 -3.97 3.24
C TYR A 66 7.12 -3.00 4.28
N GLU A 67 7.89 -1.99 4.60
CA GLU A 67 7.50 -0.91 5.49
C GLU A 67 7.89 0.44 4.90
N GLY A 68 7.09 1.47 5.11
CA GLY A 68 7.39 2.80 4.63
C GLY A 68 6.22 3.76 4.72
N ASP A 69 6.32 4.88 4.02
CA ASP A 69 5.38 5.98 4.15
C ASP A 69 4.59 6.22 2.85
N LEU A 70 3.28 6.35 3.01
CA LEU A 70 2.38 6.85 1.98
C LEU A 70 2.01 8.30 2.31
N GLU A 71 2.44 9.21 1.45
CA GLU A 71 2.14 10.64 1.55
C GLU A 71 1.06 11.02 0.53
N MET A 72 -0.02 11.61 1.05
CA MET A 72 -1.18 12.05 0.27
C MET A 72 -1.42 13.53 0.50
N ALA A 73 -1.93 14.24 -0.49
CA ALA A 73 -2.42 15.61 -0.30
C ALA A 73 -3.53 15.65 0.77
N ARG A 74 -4.39 14.63 0.78
CA ARG A 74 -5.40 14.38 1.82
C ARG A 74 -5.87 12.93 1.70
N PHE A 75 -6.03 12.24 2.84
CA PHE A 75 -6.77 10.98 2.87
C PHE A 75 -8.26 11.24 2.77
N ILE A 76 -8.96 10.48 1.92
CA ILE A 76 -10.40 10.62 1.74
C ILE A 76 -11.16 10.11 2.97
N ASP A 77 -12.25 10.77 3.30
CA ASP A 77 -13.08 10.43 4.47
C ASP A 77 -13.56 8.97 4.46
N LYS A 78 -13.81 8.43 3.27
CA LYS A 78 -14.18 7.02 3.09
C LYS A 78 -13.08 6.08 3.57
N MET A 79 -11.82 6.36 3.23
CA MET A 79 -10.67 5.53 3.69
C MET A 79 -10.48 5.64 5.20
N LEU A 80 -10.68 6.83 5.79
CA LEU A 80 -10.63 7.01 7.25
C LEU A 80 -11.66 6.13 7.96
N GLN A 81 -12.87 6.02 7.40
CA GLN A 81 -13.92 5.17 7.95
C GLN A 81 -13.63 3.68 7.75
N ASP A 82 -13.25 3.28 6.54
CA ASP A 82 -13.12 1.88 6.15
C ASP A 82 -11.88 1.22 6.77
N VAL A 83 -10.74 1.92 6.79
CA VAL A 83 -9.44 1.39 7.25
C VAL A 83 -9.22 1.69 8.73
N TRP A 84 -9.39 2.94 9.16
CA TRP A 84 -9.11 3.36 10.55
C TRP A 84 -10.33 3.42 11.44
N GLY A 85 -11.52 3.05 10.90
CA GLY A 85 -12.73 2.89 11.69
C GLY A 85 -13.31 4.20 12.26
N TYR A 86 -13.05 5.33 11.60
CA TYR A 86 -13.68 6.59 11.96
C TYR A 86 -15.19 6.50 11.71
N VAL A 87 -15.97 7.06 12.60
CA VAL A 87 -17.44 7.00 12.54
C VAL A 87 -17.99 8.31 12.00
N LEU A 88 -18.76 8.22 10.92
CA LEU A 88 -19.54 9.37 10.42
C LEU A 88 -20.85 9.48 11.21
N ASN A 89 -21.01 10.58 11.96
CA ASN A 89 -22.29 10.90 12.57
C ASN A 89 -23.33 11.23 11.49
N ALA A 90 -24.42 10.46 11.47
CA ALA A 90 -25.43 10.59 10.44
C ALA A 90 -26.20 11.91 10.50
N THR A 91 -26.33 12.52 11.69
CA THR A 91 -27.07 13.74 11.93
C THR A 91 -26.25 14.97 11.59
N ASP A 92 -25.05 15.06 12.20
CA ASP A 92 -24.22 16.27 12.12
C ASP A 92 -23.21 16.22 10.97
N LYS A 93 -23.09 15.06 10.28
CA LYS A 93 -22.12 14.82 9.21
C LYS A 93 -20.67 15.08 9.63
N THR A 94 -20.39 14.87 10.91
CA THR A 94 -19.03 14.96 11.48
C THR A 94 -18.38 13.60 11.54
N ILE A 95 -17.06 13.56 11.35
CA ILE A 95 -16.27 12.35 11.47
C ILE A 95 -15.64 12.33 12.87
N ILE A 96 -15.82 11.22 13.57
CA ILE A 96 -15.38 11.02 14.95
C ILE A 96 -14.36 9.87 14.96
N GLU A 97 -13.21 10.12 15.53
CA GLU A 97 -12.21 9.10 15.85
C GLU A 97 -12.51 8.48 17.21
N ASN A 98 -12.41 7.16 17.30
CA ASN A 98 -12.58 6.42 18.55
C ASN A 98 -11.32 5.59 18.85
N VAL A 99 -10.79 5.71 20.07
CA VAL A 99 -9.55 5.04 20.50
C VAL A 99 -9.67 3.51 20.54
N GLY A 100 -10.88 2.97 20.69
CA GLY A 100 -11.12 1.54 20.80
C GLY A 100 -11.22 0.77 19.50
N VAL A 101 -11.02 1.43 18.35
CA VAL A 101 -11.15 0.77 17.03
C VAL A 101 -9.79 0.35 16.51
N GLU A 102 -9.66 -0.91 16.13
CA GLU A 102 -8.48 -1.44 15.47
C GLU A 102 -8.53 -1.17 13.96
N PRO A 103 -7.42 -0.70 13.35
CA PRO A 103 -7.33 -0.55 11.91
C PRO A 103 -7.54 -1.88 11.18
N LYS A 104 -8.23 -1.83 10.05
CA LYS A 104 -8.42 -3.00 9.18
C LYS A 104 -7.26 -3.14 8.20
N SER A 105 -6.92 -4.38 7.88
CA SER A 105 -6.02 -4.68 6.77
C SER A 105 -6.67 -4.35 5.44
N PHE A 106 -5.85 -3.92 4.48
CA PHE A 106 -6.30 -3.56 3.14
C PHE A 106 -5.24 -3.89 2.09
N ALA A 107 -5.66 -4.07 0.85
CA ALA A 107 -4.73 -4.09 -0.28
C ALA A 107 -4.50 -2.65 -0.77
N LEU A 108 -3.23 -2.34 -1.08
CA LEU A 108 -2.83 -1.05 -1.65
C LEU A 108 -2.42 -1.28 -3.11
N LEU A 109 -3.13 -0.65 -4.04
CA LEU A 109 -2.87 -0.72 -5.46
C LEU A 109 -2.39 0.65 -5.95
N PHE A 110 -1.37 0.66 -6.79
CA PHE A 110 -0.83 1.90 -7.35
C PHE A 110 -0.10 1.64 -8.66
N GLN A 111 0.14 2.70 -9.39
CA GLN A 111 0.92 2.72 -10.62
C GLN A 111 2.17 3.57 -10.41
N ILE A 112 3.30 3.11 -10.94
CA ILE A 112 4.52 3.92 -11.04
C ILE A 112 4.74 4.26 -12.51
N ASP A 113 4.72 5.55 -12.81
CA ASP A 113 5.06 6.06 -14.13
C ASP A 113 6.58 6.25 -14.29
N GLY A 114 7.01 6.37 -15.53
CA GLY A 114 8.41 6.60 -15.88
C GLY A 114 9.15 5.32 -16.24
N ASP A 115 8.58 4.16 -16.02
CA ASP A 115 9.03 2.91 -16.60
C ASP A 115 8.42 2.71 -18.01
N ALA A 116 9.12 2.01 -18.90
CA ALA A 116 8.65 1.79 -20.29
C ALA A 116 7.26 1.11 -20.35
N ASP A 117 6.88 0.39 -19.28
CA ASP A 117 5.67 -0.42 -19.21
C ASP A 117 4.60 0.12 -18.24
N ASN A 118 4.84 1.24 -17.54
CA ASN A 118 3.93 1.77 -16.52
C ASN A 118 3.46 0.67 -15.55
N ASP A 119 4.38 0.17 -14.75
CA ASP A 119 4.14 -0.95 -13.86
C ASP A 119 3.01 -0.70 -12.85
N LEU A 120 2.10 -1.66 -12.75
CA LEU A 120 1.02 -1.68 -11.78
C LEU A 120 1.40 -2.58 -10.61
N TYR A 121 1.20 -2.10 -9.40
CA TYR A 121 1.53 -2.79 -8.15
C TYR A 121 0.28 -3.06 -7.33
N CYS A 122 0.28 -4.16 -6.60
CA CYS A 122 -0.72 -4.50 -5.62
C CYS A 122 -0.02 -5.12 -4.41
N MET A 123 -0.01 -4.41 -3.27
CA MET A 123 0.41 -4.94 -1.97
C MET A 123 -0.82 -5.54 -1.31
N TYR A 124 -0.79 -6.82 -0.93
CA TYR A 124 -1.98 -7.57 -0.56
C TYR A 124 -2.49 -7.32 0.85
N ASN A 125 -1.59 -7.28 1.83
CA ASN A 125 -1.95 -7.19 3.24
C ASN A 125 -1.21 -6.02 3.89
N CYS A 126 -1.78 -4.83 3.72
CA CYS A 126 -1.27 -3.61 4.30
C CYS A 126 -2.02 -3.26 5.57
N THR A 127 -1.28 -2.77 6.55
CA THR A 127 -1.81 -2.04 7.70
C THR A 127 -1.20 -0.65 7.71
N GLY A 128 -1.94 0.36 8.13
CA GLY A 128 -1.47 1.74 8.14
C GLY A 128 -1.68 2.41 9.47
N THR A 129 -0.73 3.28 9.86
CA THR A 129 -0.94 4.19 10.99
C THR A 129 -1.97 5.24 10.62
N ARG A 130 -2.68 5.76 11.60
CA ARG A 130 -3.60 6.88 11.39
C ARG A 130 -2.85 8.07 10.82
N PRO A 131 -3.39 8.72 9.77
CA PRO A 131 -2.73 9.89 9.19
C PRO A 131 -2.71 11.06 10.18
N GLY A 132 -1.61 11.81 10.18
CA GLY A 132 -1.48 13.01 10.98
C GLY A 132 -2.42 14.13 10.53
N ILE A 133 -2.72 15.05 11.46
CA ILE A 133 -3.44 16.29 11.16
C ILE A 133 -2.39 17.38 11.00
N VAL A 134 -2.29 17.95 9.81
CA VAL A 134 -1.32 18.99 9.48
C VAL A 134 -2.06 20.27 9.05
N GLY A 135 -1.64 21.39 9.57
CA GLY A 135 -2.12 22.70 9.18
C GLY A 135 -1.04 23.75 9.35
N ALA A 136 -0.92 24.66 8.40
CA ALA A 136 0.00 25.78 8.46
C ALA A 136 -0.74 27.10 8.17
N THR A 137 -0.24 28.19 8.75
CA THR A 137 -0.72 29.54 8.43
C THR A 137 -0.30 29.92 7.01
N SER A 138 -1.21 30.52 6.27
CA SER A 138 -0.91 31.02 4.92
C SER A 138 0.16 32.12 4.99
N THR A 139 1.22 31.91 4.23
CA THR A 139 2.25 32.91 3.94
C THR A 139 2.12 33.36 2.49
N ASP A 140 2.95 34.29 2.03
CA ASP A 140 2.95 34.76 0.63
C ASP A 140 3.18 33.61 -0.39
N THR A 141 3.81 32.51 0.06
CA THR A 141 3.97 31.27 -0.72
C THR A 141 3.05 30.20 -0.14
N LYS A 142 2.08 29.72 -0.95
CA LYS A 142 1.20 28.59 -0.56
C LYS A 142 1.95 27.29 -0.77
N GLU A 143 2.45 26.71 0.31
CA GLU A 143 2.94 25.33 0.29
C GLU A 143 1.81 24.38 0.67
N PRO A 144 1.45 23.41 -0.20
CA PRO A 144 0.48 22.39 0.13
C PRO A 144 0.95 21.58 1.35
N GLN A 145 0.07 21.43 2.34
CA GLN A 145 0.34 20.55 3.46
C GLN A 145 -0.17 19.15 3.11
N THR A 146 0.65 18.13 3.36
CA THR A 146 0.37 16.73 3.06
C THR A 146 0.14 15.94 4.33
N GLN A 147 -0.54 14.81 4.21
CA GLN A 147 -0.76 13.86 5.28
C GLN A 147 0.03 12.58 4.99
N THR A 148 0.66 12.03 6.01
CA THR A 148 1.45 10.81 5.90
C THR A 148 0.87 9.72 6.79
N SER A 149 0.84 8.51 6.27
CA SER A 149 0.55 7.27 6.99
C SER A 149 1.69 6.30 6.78
N THR A 150 2.25 5.76 7.84
CA THR A 150 3.24 4.67 7.74
C THR A 150 2.49 3.38 7.43
N ILE A 151 2.89 2.73 6.34
CA ILE A 151 2.30 1.50 5.83
C ILE A 151 3.24 0.34 6.10
N SER A 152 2.71 -0.73 6.66
CA SER A 152 3.39 -2.02 6.76
C SER A 152 2.64 -3.03 5.90
N ALA A 153 3.33 -3.62 4.92
CA ALA A 153 2.78 -4.64 4.03
C ALA A 153 3.40 -5.98 4.36
N THR A 154 2.61 -6.88 4.91
CA THR A 154 3.03 -8.22 5.32
C THR A 154 2.55 -9.30 4.35
N SER A 155 3.01 -10.53 4.55
CA SER A 155 2.52 -11.66 3.76
C SER A 155 1.08 -12.01 4.12
N LEU A 156 0.34 -12.49 3.13
CA LEU A 156 -0.89 -13.24 3.35
C LEU A 156 -0.59 -14.61 3.98
N GLU A 157 -1.61 -15.32 4.44
CA GLU A 157 -1.49 -16.70 4.95
C GLU A 157 -0.92 -17.65 3.88
N ASN A 158 -1.23 -17.43 2.60
CA ASN A 158 -0.68 -18.17 1.47
C ASN A 158 0.77 -17.78 1.09
N GLY A 159 1.41 -16.85 1.82
CA GLY A 159 2.79 -16.41 1.62
C GLY A 159 2.98 -15.29 0.60
N ASN A 160 1.95 -14.84 -0.10
CA ASN A 160 2.07 -13.74 -1.07
C ASN A 160 2.16 -12.39 -0.34
N VAL A 161 3.10 -11.54 -0.77
CA VAL A 161 3.27 -10.17 -0.24
C VAL A 161 2.73 -9.15 -1.22
N PHE A 162 3.16 -9.21 -2.48
CA PHE A 162 2.71 -8.29 -3.53
C PHE A 162 2.68 -8.95 -4.90
N ALA A 163 1.96 -8.32 -5.83
CA ALA A 163 2.03 -8.60 -7.25
C ALA A 163 2.39 -7.33 -8.03
N ARG A 164 3.06 -7.53 -9.16
CA ARG A 164 3.41 -6.48 -10.10
C ARG A 164 3.18 -6.96 -11.52
N THR A 165 2.72 -6.06 -12.39
CA THR A 165 2.66 -6.35 -13.83
C THR A 165 4.07 -6.33 -14.45
N THR A 166 4.21 -6.97 -15.59
CA THR A 166 5.40 -6.96 -16.45
C THR A 166 4.99 -6.58 -17.87
N SER A 167 5.96 -6.39 -18.77
CA SER A 167 5.71 -6.17 -20.20
C SER A 167 4.90 -7.27 -20.88
N GLU A 168 4.96 -8.50 -20.33
CA GLU A 168 4.25 -9.67 -20.87
C GLU A 168 2.86 -9.88 -20.24
N THR A 169 2.48 -9.05 -19.25
CA THR A 169 1.16 -9.18 -18.61
C THR A 169 0.06 -8.87 -19.62
N PRO A 170 -0.92 -9.78 -19.79
CA PRO A 170 -2.02 -9.59 -20.72
C PRO A 170 -2.79 -8.30 -20.45
N GLU A 171 -3.20 -7.61 -21.53
CA GLU A 171 -3.93 -6.33 -21.42
C GLU A 171 -5.25 -6.48 -20.63
N SER A 172 -5.90 -7.62 -20.71
CA SER A 172 -7.11 -7.91 -19.91
C SER A 172 -6.86 -7.86 -18.40
N VAL A 173 -5.68 -8.31 -17.94
CA VAL A 173 -5.27 -8.25 -16.53
C VAL A 173 -4.95 -6.80 -16.15
N ARG A 174 -4.21 -6.08 -17.00
CA ARG A 174 -3.86 -4.67 -16.75
C ARG A 174 -5.11 -3.79 -16.66
N THR A 175 -6.06 -3.95 -17.56
CA THR A 175 -7.32 -3.19 -17.57
C THR A 175 -8.18 -3.46 -16.33
N ALA A 176 -8.18 -4.70 -15.83
CA ALA A 176 -8.94 -5.10 -14.65
C ALA A 176 -8.24 -4.74 -13.32
N TRP A 177 -6.99 -4.29 -13.33
CA TRP A 177 -6.14 -4.15 -12.13
C TRP A 177 -6.76 -3.32 -11.02
N PHE A 178 -7.39 -2.20 -11.36
CA PHE A 178 -8.02 -1.29 -10.41
C PHE A 178 -9.52 -1.55 -10.20
N THR A 179 -10.08 -2.58 -10.81
CA THR A 179 -11.48 -2.95 -10.63
C THR A 179 -11.67 -4.07 -9.63
N LYS A 180 -10.63 -4.90 -9.45
CA LYS A 180 -10.60 -6.02 -8.52
C LYS A 180 -9.15 -6.28 -8.10
N VAL A 181 -8.94 -6.63 -6.83
CA VAL A 181 -7.62 -7.06 -6.36
C VAL A 181 -7.20 -8.31 -7.14
N TYR A 182 -6.01 -8.24 -7.73
CA TYR A 182 -5.47 -9.35 -8.52
C TYR A 182 -5.15 -10.54 -7.63
N THR A 183 -5.67 -11.69 -7.97
CA THR A 183 -5.30 -12.98 -7.35
C THR A 183 -4.70 -13.88 -8.41
N PRO A 184 -3.50 -14.47 -8.17
CA PRO A 184 -2.90 -15.38 -9.13
C PRO A 184 -3.85 -16.55 -9.43
N THR A 185 -4.05 -16.86 -10.71
CA THR A 185 -4.66 -18.13 -11.11
C THR A 185 -3.67 -19.25 -10.82
N ALA A 186 -4.13 -20.31 -10.19
CA ALA A 186 -3.32 -21.53 -10.04
C ALA A 186 -2.85 -21.99 -11.42
N GLY A 187 -1.53 -22.06 -11.61
CA GLY A 187 -0.90 -22.56 -12.82
C GLY A 187 -0.93 -24.08 -12.88
#